data_8b12c5596f88fbf7ec5cab1a59d01292
#
_entry.id   8b12c5596f88fbf7ec5cab1a59d01292
#
_cell.length_a   1.000
_cell.length_b   1.000
_cell.length_c   1.000
_cell.angle_alpha   90.00
_cell.angle_beta   90.00
_cell.angle_gamma   90.00
#
_symmetry.space_group_name_H-M   'P 1'
#
loop_
_entity.id
_entity.type
_entity.pdbx_description
1 polymer ?
#
loop_
_entity_poly.entity_id
_entity_poly.type
_entity_poly.pdbx_seq_one_letter_code
_entity_poly.pdbx_strand_id
1 'polypeptide(L)'
;KRMGRFKNKSKPLQALIAALFAVLLACTPAIAMADMVGIDVSGWQDANVTCTASYDFAVVKVSQGVGFENSSWRTQAKCVTDRGKSLGLYHYAGGNNAEAEADYFVGRARDYIGRAVLVLDWESYQNAQWGNGDWVRRFVQRVHTLTGVWPMVYVQASALGQIPGDVRANCGLWVAQYASNAPTGYQSRPWNYAIYGEAMRQYTSNGWISGY
;
A
#
# COMPACT_ATOMS: atom_id res chain seq x y z
N LYS A 1 -71.82 -28.26 -16.03
CA LYS A 1 -70.39 -28.41 -16.37
C LYS A 1 -69.58 -27.80 -15.23
N ARG A 2 -68.87 -28.63 -14.43
CA ARG A 2 -67.94 -28.20 -13.37
C ARG A 2 -66.52 -28.09 -13.96
N MET A 3 -65.93 -26.95 -13.93
CA MET A 3 -64.50 -26.76 -14.25
C MET A 3 -63.66 -27.05 -13.04
N GLY A 4 -62.75 -28.01 -13.14
CA GLY A 4 -61.83 -28.41 -12.10
C GLY A 4 -60.65 -27.38 -11.96
N ARG A 5 -60.36 -27.04 -10.72
CA ARG A 5 -59.30 -26.13 -10.34
C ARG A 5 -58.00 -26.93 -10.16
N PHE A 6 -57.02 -26.75 -11.06
CA PHE A 6 -55.67 -27.31 -10.88
C PHE A 6 -54.91 -26.52 -9.79
N LYS A 7 -54.57 -27.21 -8.72
CA LYS A 7 -53.68 -26.65 -7.68
C LYS A 7 -52.22 -26.81 -8.12
N ASN A 8 -51.55 -25.69 -8.30
CA ASN A 8 -50.13 -25.65 -8.61
C ASN A 8 -49.29 -26.05 -7.39
N LYS A 9 -48.58 -27.22 -7.44
CA LYS A 9 -47.79 -27.83 -6.36
C LYS A 9 -46.29 -27.52 -6.44
N SER A 10 -45.86 -26.36 -7.00
CA SER A 10 -44.45 -26.07 -7.24
C SER A 10 -43.72 -25.25 -6.13
N LYS A 11 -44.43 -24.90 -5.04
CA LYS A 11 -43.84 -24.07 -3.97
C LYS A 11 -42.76 -24.72 -3.06
N PRO A 12 -42.79 -26.04 -2.74
CA PRO A 12 -41.78 -26.60 -1.84
C PRO A 12 -40.40 -26.78 -2.49
N LEU A 13 -40.30 -26.97 -3.81
CA LEU A 13 -39.04 -27.20 -4.48
C LEU A 13 -38.18 -25.90 -4.59
N GLN A 14 -38.85 -24.77 -4.83
CA GLN A 14 -38.14 -23.47 -4.89
C GLN A 14 -37.62 -23.02 -3.53
N ALA A 15 -38.33 -23.30 -2.43
CA ALA A 15 -37.89 -23.02 -1.07
C ALA A 15 -36.68 -23.89 -0.67
N LEU A 16 -36.64 -25.14 -1.15
CA LEU A 16 -35.50 -26.05 -0.85
C LEU A 16 -34.23 -25.63 -1.57
N ILE A 17 -34.33 -25.17 -2.83
CA ILE A 17 -33.20 -24.69 -3.62
C ILE A 17 -32.63 -23.39 -3.01
N ALA A 18 -33.49 -22.48 -2.58
CA ALA A 18 -33.06 -21.23 -1.92
C ALA A 18 -32.35 -21.50 -0.58
N ALA A 19 -32.81 -22.48 0.20
CA ALA A 19 -32.19 -22.89 1.44
C ALA A 19 -30.81 -23.55 1.23
N LEU A 20 -30.67 -24.38 0.16
CA LEU A 20 -29.37 -24.97 -0.17
C LEU A 20 -28.33 -23.91 -0.62
N PHE A 21 -28.75 -22.90 -1.38
CA PHE A 21 -27.86 -21.81 -1.77
C PHE A 21 -27.44 -20.94 -0.57
N ALA A 22 -28.33 -20.68 0.38
CA ALA A 22 -28.00 -19.94 1.60
C ALA A 22 -27.01 -20.69 2.50
N VAL A 23 -27.11 -22.02 2.60
CA VAL A 23 -26.18 -22.85 3.38
C VAL A 23 -24.82 -22.96 2.71
N LEU A 24 -24.74 -22.98 1.37
CA LEU A 24 -23.46 -22.97 0.63
C LEU A 24 -22.71 -21.63 0.75
N LEU A 25 -23.41 -20.49 0.87
CA LEU A 25 -22.76 -19.19 1.13
C LEU A 25 -22.26 -19.03 2.57
N ALA A 26 -22.84 -19.76 3.53
CA ALA A 26 -22.46 -19.67 4.95
C ALA A 26 -21.22 -20.51 5.32
N CYS A 27 -20.75 -21.38 4.43
CA CYS A 27 -19.63 -22.30 4.66
C CYS A 27 -18.38 -22.02 3.82
N THR A 28 -18.22 -20.81 3.26
CA THR A 28 -16.89 -20.42 2.80
C THR A 28 -16.04 -20.16 4.02
N PRO A 29 -14.98 -20.97 4.30
CA PRO A 29 -14.07 -20.60 5.36
C PRO A 29 -13.54 -19.21 5.02
N ALA A 30 -13.66 -18.26 5.94
CA ALA A 30 -12.91 -17.04 5.85
C ALA A 30 -11.43 -17.47 5.85
N ILE A 31 -10.82 -17.46 4.68
CA ILE A 31 -9.36 -17.62 4.59
C ILE A 31 -8.82 -16.38 5.31
N ALA A 32 -8.38 -16.57 6.54
CA ALA A 32 -7.63 -15.55 7.24
C ALA A 32 -6.39 -15.28 6.35
N MET A 33 -6.40 -14.17 5.64
CA MET A 33 -5.21 -13.72 4.94
C MET A 33 -4.17 -13.46 6.03
N ALA A 34 -3.08 -14.21 5.98
CA ALA A 34 -1.96 -13.95 6.87
C ALA A 34 -1.45 -12.53 6.58
N ASP A 35 -1.19 -11.77 7.63
CA ASP A 35 -0.60 -10.44 7.47
C ASP A 35 0.76 -10.58 6.74
N MET A 36 0.96 -9.79 5.70
CA MET A 36 2.22 -9.74 4.97
C MET A 36 3.23 -8.94 5.78
N VAL A 37 4.46 -9.44 5.87
CA VAL A 37 5.58 -8.72 6.46
C VAL A 37 6.52 -8.21 5.40
N GLY A 38 6.97 -6.97 5.54
CA GLY A 38 7.79 -6.33 4.54
C GLY A 38 8.87 -5.43 5.09
N ILE A 39 9.66 -4.90 4.17
CA ILE A 39 10.71 -3.93 4.41
C ILE A 39 10.52 -2.72 3.51
N ASP A 40 10.95 -1.56 3.97
CA ASP A 40 11.22 -0.42 3.10
C ASP A 40 12.72 -0.12 3.08
N VAL A 41 13.21 0.25 1.91
CA VAL A 41 14.64 0.43 1.66
C VAL A 41 14.90 1.63 0.77
N SER A 42 16.11 2.18 0.93
CA SER A 42 16.60 3.31 0.14
C SER A 42 18.06 3.09 -0.26
N GLY A 43 18.77 4.14 -0.62
CA GLY A 43 20.21 4.12 -0.85
C GLY A 43 21.05 3.98 0.42
N TRP A 44 20.43 3.99 1.61
CA TRP A 44 21.10 3.74 2.88
C TRP A 44 21.35 2.25 3.15
N GLN A 45 20.55 1.38 2.55
CA GLN A 45 20.72 -0.07 2.65
C GLN A 45 21.55 -0.59 1.46
N ASP A 46 22.20 -1.73 1.65
CA ASP A 46 22.92 -2.42 0.58
C ASP A 46 22.02 -2.62 -0.66
N ALA A 47 22.56 -2.42 -1.84
CA ALA A 47 21.81 -2.59 -3.09
C ALA A 47 21.21 -4.00 -3.25
N ASN A 48 21.83 -5.03 -2.63
CA ASN A 48 21.41 -6.42 -2.70
C ASN A 48 20.53 -6.85 -1.50
N VAL A 49 20.18 -5.95 -0.57
CA VAL A 49 19.36 -6.32 0.60
C VAL A 49 18.06 -7.03 0.20
N THR A 50 17.40 -6.56 -0.84
CA THR A 50 16.18 -7.16 -1.36
C THR A 50 16.40 -8.49 -2.10
N CYS A 51 17.65 -8.83 -2.47
CA CYS A 51 17.97 -10.09 -3.11
C CYS A 51 18.02 -11.26 -2.12
N THR A 52 18.34 -10.99 -0.87
CA THR A 52 18.69 -12.02 0.13
C THR A 52 17.83 -11.97 1.39
N ALA A 53 17.39 -10.77 1.86
CA ALA A 53 16.53 -10.65 3.03
C ALA A 53 15.21 -11.41 2.89
N SER A 54 14.65 -11.86 4.02
CA SER A 54 13.35 -12.52 4.05
C SER A 54 12.24 -11.50 4.22
N TYR A 55 11.26 -11.48 3.32
CA TYR A 55 10.08 -10.61 3.35
C TYR A 55 9.01 -11.13 2.39
N ASP A 56 7.77 -10.64 2.51
CA ASP A 56 6.68 -10.88 1.56
C ASP A 56 6.57 -9.75 0.53
N PHE A 57 6.88 -8.53 0.94
CA PHE A 57 6.93 -7.33 0.07
C PHE A 57 8.11 -6.43 0.43
N ALA A 58 8.54 -5.61 -0.52
CA ALA A 58 9.49 -4.52 -0.25
C ALA A 58 9.06 -3.24 -0.94
N VAL A 59 9.24 -2.10 -0.24
CA VAL A 59 8.99 -0.76 -0.78
C VAL A 59 10.33 -0.04 -0.97
N VAL A 60 10.64 0.32 -2.21
CA VAL A 60 11.96 0.80 -2.62
C VAL A 60 11.91 2.29 -2.94
N LYS A 61 12.82 3.09 -2.36
CA LYS A 61 12.99 4.52 -2.73
C LYS A 61 13.46 4.63 -4.16
N VAL A 62 12.70 5.35 -4.98
CA VAL A 62 13.09 5.68 -6.37
C VAL A 62 13.73 7.05 -6.42
N SER A 63 13.06 8.06 -5.86
CA SER A 63 13.43 9.47 -6.06
C SER A 63 13.04 10.36 -4.89
N GLN A 64 13.54 11.60 -4.92
CA GLN A 64 13.19 12.66 -3.98
C GLN A 64 13.26 14.01 -4.70
N GLY A 65 12.25 14.88 -4.50
CA GLY A 65 12.19 16.14 -5.20
C GLY A 65 12.25 15.97 -6.73
N VAL A 66 12.80 16.94 -7.43
CA VAL A 66 12.94 16.89 -8.89
C VAL A 66 14.36 16.57 -9.39
N GLY A 67 15.30 16.22 -8.49
CA GLY A 67 16.71 16.08 -8.87
C GLY A 67 17.42 14.86 -8.31
N PHE A 68 16.85 14.17 -7.33
CA PHE A 68 17.49 13.00 -6.72
C PHE A 68 16.88 11.69 -7.22
N GLU A 69 17.73 10.78 -7.66
CA GLU A 69 17.37 9.37 -7.95
C GLU A 69 18.24 8.46 -7.08
N ASN A 70 17.65 7.50 -6.39
CA ASN A 70 18.38 6.48 -5.64
C ASN A 70 19.13 5.56 -6.62
N SER A 71 20.46 5.56 -6.60
CA SER A 71 21.26 4.77 -7.54
C SER A 71 21.06 3.25 -7.41
N SER A 72 20.61 2.76 -6.26
CA SER A 72 20.42 1.34 -5.98
C SER A 72 19.02 0.83 -6.35
N TRP A 73 18.06 1.72 -6.62
CA TRP A 73 16.65 1.34 -6.69
C TRP A 73 16.33 0.29 -7.75
N ARG A 74 17.00 0.35 -8.93
CA ARG A 74 16.73 -0.62 -10.01
C ARG A 74 17.17 -2.03 -9.63
N THR A 75 18.31 -2.16 -8.97
CA THR A 75 18.79 -3.44 -8.44
C THR A 75 17.85 -3.95 -7.35
N GLN A 76 17.50 -3.09 -6.40
CA GLN A 76 16.57 -3.43 -5.32
C GLN A 76 15.21 -3.87 -5.85
N ALA A 77 14.60 -3.11 -6.77
CA ALA A 77 13.31 -3.45 -7.36
C ALA A 77 13.34 -4.73 -8.20
N LYS A 78 14.42 -4.91 -8.98
CA LYS A 78 14.60 -6.13 -9.78
C LYS A 78 14.67 -7.37 -8.91
N CYS A 79 15.43 -7.34 -7.82
CA CYS A 79 15.52 -8.47 -6.89
C CYS A 79 14.16 -8.84 -6.28
N VAL A 80 13.33 -7.84 -5.93
CA VAL A 80 11.97 -8.09 -5.44
C VAL A 80 11.15 -8.84 -6.48
N THR A 81 11.14 -8.35 -7.72
CA THR A 81 10.35 -8.94 -8.80
C THR A 81 10.86 -10.31 -9.24
N ASP A 82 12.18 -10.50 -9.34
CA ASP A 82 12.78 -11.77 -9.71
C ASP A 82 12.45 -12.88 -8.69
N ARG A 83 12.26 -12.51 -7.43
CA ARG A 83 11.85 -13.42 -6.35
C ARG A 83 10.33 -13.63 -6.27
N GLY A 84 9.55 -13.05 -7.18
CA GLY A 84 8.09 -13.14 -7.18
C GLY A 84 7.43 -12.47 -5.97
N LYS A 85 8.10 -11.49 -5.34
CA LYS A 85 7.60 -10.75 -4.19
C LYS A 85 6.86 -9.49 -4.62
N SER A 86 5.98 -8.97 -3.76
CA SER A 86 5.25 -7.75 -4.04
C SER A 86 6.16 -6.52 -3.92
N LEU A 87 6.09 -5.64 -4.91
CA LEU A 87 6.92 -4.44 -5.01
C LEU A 87 6.10 -3.17 -4.76
N GLY A 88 6.61 -2.30 -3.89
CA GLY A 88 6.25 -0.90 -3.81
C GLY A 88 7.41 -0.02 -4.28
N LEU A 89 7.10 1.13 -4.86
CA LEU A 89 8.07 2.15 -5.26
C LEU A 89 7.67 3.48 -4.66
N TYR A 90 8.58 4.16 -3.95
CA TYR A 90 8.25 5.42 -3.32
C TYR A 90 9.06 6.62 -3.81
N HIS A 91 8.40 7.77 -3.77
CA HIS A 91 8.95 9.08 -3.96
C HIS A 91 8.89 9.86 -2.65
N TYR A 92 10.02 10.36 -2.18
CA TYR A 92 10.10 11.23 -1.02
C TYR A 92 9.82 12.68 -1.43
N ALA A 93 8.84 13.31 -0.80
CA ALA A 93 8.47 14.69 -1.11
C ALA A 93 9.61 15.66 -0.77
N GLY A 94 10.11 16.38 -1.76
CA GLY A 94 11.14 17.42 -1.58
C GLY A 94 10.56 18.82 -1.37
N GLY A 95 9.27 18.99 -1.69
CA GLY A 95 8.57 20.26 -1.59
C GLY A 95 8.80 21.21 -2.75
N ASN A 96 9.18 20.70 -3.91
CA ASN A 96 9.14 21.43 -5.18
C ASN A 96 7.68 21.57 -5.68
N ASN A 97 7.48 21.91 -6.94
CA ASN A 97 6.15 21.85 -7.55
C ASN A 97 5.63 20.40 -7.54
N ALA A 98 4.40 20.19 -7.07
CA ALA A 98 3.84 18.84 -6.86
C ALA A 98 3.74 18.04 -8.15
N GLU A 99 3.31 18.65 -9.23
CA GLU A 99 3.18 18.00 -10.53
C GLU A 99 4.56 17.66 -11.12
N ALA A 100 5.55 18.54 -10.94
CA ALA A 100 6.90 18.30 -11.42
C ALA A 100 7.56 17.12 -10.66
N GLU A 101 7.35 17.00 -9.32
CA GLU A 101 7.82 15.84 -8.56
C GLU A 101 7.10 14.55 -8.98
N ALA A 102 5.79 14.61 -9.23
CA ALA A 102 5.03 13.47 -9.74
C ALA A 102 5.50 13.03 -11.12
N ASP A 103 5.74 13.98 -12.05
CA ASP A 103 6.28 13.70 -13.39
C ASP A 103 7.67 13.06 -13.30
N TYR A 104 8.52 13.58 -12.41
CA TYR A 104 9.86 13.04 -12.15
C TYR A 104 9.81 11.61 -11.64
N PHE A 105 8.96 11.33 -10.66
CA PHE A 105 8.76 9.99 -10.10
C PHE A 105 8.22 9.00 -11.12
N VAL A 106 7.10 9.33 -11.76
CA VAL A 106 6.43 8.45 -12.73
C VAL A 106 7.35 8.17 -13.94
N GLY A 107 8.10 9.18 -14.39
CA GLY A 107 9.06 9.00 -15.48
C GLY A 107 10.11 7.92 -15.18
N ARG A 108 10.57 7.81 -13.92
CA ARG A 108 11.54 6.80 -13.49
C ARG A 108 10.91 5.45 -13.24
N ALA A 109 9.73 5.43 -12.62
CA ALA A 109 8.99 4.22 -12.29
C ALA A 109 8.23 3.60 -13.49
N ARG A 110 8.35 4.18 -14.69
CA ARG A 110 7.53 3.86 -15.89
C ARG A 110 7.37 2.36 -16.13
N ASP A 111 8.46 1.61 -16.07
CA ASP A 111 8.48 0.18 -16.40
C ASP A 111 7.76 -0.69 -15.35
N TYR A 112 7.40 -0.10 -14.22
CA TYR A 112 6.74 -0.78 -13.10
C TYR A 112 5.29 -0.35 -12.90
N ILE A 113 4.76 0.56 -13.73
CA ILE A 113 3.35 0.99 -13.64
C ILE A 113 2.44 -0.21 -13.88
N GLY A 114 1.46 -0.40 -12.99
CA GLY A 114 0.58 -1.58 -12.99
C GLY A 114 1.23 -2.87 -12.45
N ARG A 115 2.51 -2.83 -12.05
CA ARG A 115 3.26 -3.97 -11.50
C ARG A 115 3.81 -3.71 -10.10
N ALA A 116 3.83 -2.46 -9.67
CA ALA A 116 4.23 -2.03 -8.34
C ALA A 116 3.19 -1.07 -7.75
N VAL A 117 3.08 -1.06 -6.43
CA VAL A 117 2.35 -0.02 -5.71
C VAL A 117 3.20 1.25 -5.73
N LEU A 118 2.64 2.36 -6.25
CA LEU A 118 3.29 3.66 -6.20
C LEU A 118 3.00 4.33 -4.86
N VAL A 119 3.97 4.99 -4.27
CA VAL A 119 3.85 5.59 -2.94
C VAL A 119 4.39 7.01 -2.93
N LEU A 120 3.62 7.95 -2.37
CA LEU A 120 4.12 9.24 -1.92
C LEU A 120 4.58 9.10 -0.47
N ASP A 121 5.83 9.40 -0.20
CA ASP A 121 6.40 9.50 1.13
C ASP A 121 6.33 10.95 1.60
N TRP A 122 5.37 11.22 2.53
CA TRP A 122 5.10 12.56 3.07
C TRP A 122 5.69 12.72 4.47
N GLU A 123 6.87 13.30 4.52
CA GLU A 123 7.62 13.56 5.76
C GLU A 123 8.07 15.03 5.86
N SER A 124 8.48 15.44 7.08
CA SER A 124 8.89 16.83 7.34
C SER A 124 10.32 17.14 6.92
N TYR A 125 11.22 16.15 7.01
CA TYR A 125 12.64 16.39 6.74
C TYR A 125 12.87 16.73 5.26
N GLN A 126 13.56 17.83 5.00
CA GLN A 126 13.86 18.33 3.63
C GLN A 126 12.62 18.53 2.74
N ASN A 127 11.44 18.72 3.32
CA ASN A 127 10.20 18.97 2.60
C ASN A 127 9.71 20.41 2.85
N ALA A 128 9.95 21.28 1.88
CA ALA A 128 9.58 22.70 1.98
C ALA A 128 8.04 22.94 2.00
N GLN A 129 7.24 21.92 1.67
CA GLN A 129 5.77 22.00 1.65
C GLN A 129 5.12 21.27 2.83
N TRP A 130 5.91 20.84 3.83
CA TRP A 130 5.34 20.17 5.00
C TRP A 130 4.18 20.95 5.61
N GLY A 131 3.06 20.27 5.83
CA GLY A 131 1.82 20.89 6.30
C GLY A 131 0.85 21.28 5.19
N ASN A 132 1.27 21.32 3.93
CA ASN A 132 0.44 21.69 2.80
C ASN A 132 -0.29 20.49 2.19
N GLY A 133 -1.50 20.18 2.70
CA GLY A 133 -2.31 19.07 2.17
C GLY A 133 -2.75 19.27 0.71
N ASP A 134 -2.81 20.49 0.22
CA ASP A 134 -3.11 20.73 -1.20
C ASP A 134 -1.98 20.27 -2.11
N TRP A 135 -0.74 20.41 -1.68
CA TRP A 135 0.41 19.85 -2.38
C TRP A 135 0.29 18.33 -2.51
N VAL A 136 -0.08 17.63 -1.41
CA VAL A 136 -0.31 16.17 -1.42
C VAL A 136 -1.39 15.80 -2.42
N ARG A 137 -2.53 16.53 -2.41
CA ARG A 137 -3.63 16.31 -3.36
C ARG A 137 -3.17 16.43 -4.80
N ARG A 138 -2.46 17.49 -5.14
CA ARG A 138 -1.97 17.76 -6.49
C ARG A 138 -0.99 16.69 -6.97
N PHE A 139 -0.08 16.25 -6.10
CA PHE A 139 0.85 15.18 -6.42
C PHE A 139 0.11 13.87 -6.75
N VAL A 140 -0.79 13.40 -5.88
CA VAL A 140 -1.48 12.11 -6.10
C VAL A 140 -2.42 12.16 -7.30
N GLN A 141 -3.08 13.30 -7.54
CA GLN A 141 -3.90 13.51 -8.74
C GLN A 141 -3.06 13.47 -10.02
N ARG A 142 -1.86 14.07 -9.99
CA ARG A 142 -0.95 14.02 -11.13
C ARG A 142 -0.46 12.61 -11.40
N VAL A 143 -0.06 11.85 -10.37
CA VAL A 143 0.28 10.43 -10.52
C VAL A 143 -0.88 9.66 -11.13
N HIS A 144 -2.10 9.82 -10.61
CA HIS A 144 -3.28 9.16 -11.16
C HIS A 144 -3.55 9.54 -12.62
N THR A 145 -3.43 10.82 -12.97
CA THR A 145 -3.60 11.29 -14.37
C THR A 145 -2.61 10.63 -15.33
N LEU A 146 -1.36 10.43 -14.89
CA LEU A 146 -0.30 9.85 -15.72
C LEU A 146 -0.37 8.34 -15.84
N THR A 147 -0.93 7.65 -14.84
CA THR A 147 -0.81 6.19 -14.71
C THR A 147 -2.15 5.47 -14.70
N GLY A 148 -3.25 6.16 -14.41
CA GLY A 148 -4.55 5.56 -14.13
C GLY A 148 -4.65 4.90 -12.75
N VAL A 149 -3.59 4.97 -11.92
CA VAL A 149 -3.53 4.31 -10.60
C VAL A 149 -3.37 5.36 -9.50
N TRP A 150 -4.19 5.29 -8.45
CA TRP A 150 -3.99 6.09 -7.25
C TRP A 150 -2.79 5.57 -6.46
N PRO A 151 -1.83 6.44 -6.10
CA PRO A 151 -0.72 6.01 -5.25
C PRO A 151 -1.18 5.84 -3.81
N MET A 152 -0.44 5.07 -3.03
CA MET A 152 -0.52 5.07 -1.58
C MET A 152 0.17 6.33 -1.01
N VAL A 153 -0.23 6.78 0.18
CA VAL A 153 0.43 7.88 0.90
C VAL A 153 0.99 7.36 2.21
N TYR A 154 2.31 7.46 2.36
CA TYR A 154 2.99 7.25 3.63
C TYR A 154 3.01 8.55 4.44
N VAL A 155 2.69 8.43 5.73
CA VAL A 155 2.68 9.55 6.67
C VAL A 155 2.79 9.05 8.11
N GLN A 156 3.48 9.80 8.98
CA GLN A 156 3.45 9.52 10.41
C GLN A 156 2.05 9.74 11.00
N ALA A 157 1.65 8.95 11.98
CA ALA A 157 0.31 8.98 12.59
C ALA A 157 -0.08 10.37 13.11
N SER A 158 0.86 11.08 13.73
CA SER A 158 0.63 12.43 14.27
C SER A 158 0.38 13.49 13.19
N ALA A 159 0.70 13.22 11.94
CA ALA A 159 0.52 14.13 10.80
C ALA A 159 -0.62 13.72 9.86
N LEU A 160 -1.41 12.71 10.21
CA LEU A 160 -2.56 12.27 9.41
C LEU A 160 -3.55 13.41 9.09
N GLY A 161 -3.65 14.39 9.98
CA GLY A 161 -4.48 15.59 9.75
C GLY A 161 -4.09 16.41 8.53
N GLN A 162 -2.86 16.26 8.03
CA GLN A 162 -2.40 16.94 6.82
C GLN A 162 -2.90 16.29 5.52
N ILE A 163 -3.34 15.03 5.58
CA ILE A 163 -3.82 14.31 4.39
C ILE A 163 -5.29 14.64 4.17
N PRO A 164 -5.64 15.29 3.06
CA PRO A 164 -7.03 15.68 2.78
C PRO A 164 -7.98 14.49 2.71
N GLY A 165 -9.27 14.73 3.04
CA GLY A 165 -10.28 13.66 3.06
C GLY A 165 -10.50 12.98 1.71
N ASP A 166 -10.47 13.75 0.63
CA ASP A 166 -10.55 13.22 -0.74
C ASP A 166 -9.34 12.36 -1.13
N VAL A 167 -8.14 12.71 -0.68
CA VAL A 167 -6.95 11.88 -0.83
C VAL A 167 -7.10 10.58 -0.07
N ARG A 168 -7.55 10.63 1.20
CA ARG A 168 -7.79 9.41 2.00
C ARG A 168 -8.86 8.50 1.40
N ALA A 169 -9.83 9.08 0.70
CA ALA A 169 -10.90 8.30 0.07
C ALA A 169 -10.43 7.53 -1.18
N ASN A 170 -9.39 8.01 -1.87
CA ASN A 170 -8.91 7.43 -3.11
C ASN A 170 -7.57 6.68 -2.97
N CYS A 171 -6.72 7.12 -2.02
CA CYS A 171 -5.38 6.58 -1.82
C CYS A 171 -5.35 5.64 -0.61
N GLY A 172 -4.68 4.50 -0.72
CA GLY A 172 -4.32 3.72 0.45
C GLY A 172 -3.40 4.50 1.38
N LEU A 173 -3.50 4.27 2.69
CA LEU A 173 -2.60 4.87 3.67
C LEU A 173 -1.56 3.85 4.13
N TRP A 174 -0.32 4.32 4.22
CA TRP A 174 0.76 3.64 4.92
C TRP A 174 1.16 4.51 6.12
N VAL A 175 0.82 4.06 7.32
CA VAL A 175 0.96 4.88 8.53
C VAL A 175 2.17 4.43 9.34
N ALA A 176 3.07 5.38 9.64
CA ALA A 176 4.17 5.15 10.54
C ALA A 176 3.78 5.50 11.98
N GLN A 177 3.94 4.53 12.87
CA GLN A 177 3.81 4.74 14.30
C GLN A 177 4.64 3.70 15.06
N TYR A 178 5.60 4.18 15.82
CA TYR A 178 6.52 3.35 16.58
C TYR A 178 6.22 3.47 18.07
N ALA A 179 6.18 2.34 18.78
CA ALA A 179 6.13 2.33 20.24
C ALA A 179 7.53 2.49 20.86
N SER A 180 8.55 2.13 20.09
CA SER A 180 9.96 2.21 20.51
C SER A 180 10.84 2.31 19.27
N ASN A 181 12.00 2.98 19.42
CA ASN A 181 13.07 2.99 18.42
C ASN A 181 14.13 1.90 18.68
N ALA A 182 13.89 0.98 19.62
CA ALA A 182 14.78 -0.15 19.82
C ALA A 182 14.78 -1.05 18.57
N PRO A 183 15.94 -1.63 18.20
CA PRO A 183 16.01 -2.57 17.09
C PRO A 183 15.02 -3.71 17.27
N THR A 184 14.28 -4.05 16.21
CA THR A 184 13.33 -5.14 16.26
C THR A 184 13.27 -5.89 14.92
N GLY A 185 13.01 -7.20 14.99
CA GLY A 185 12.65 -8.00 13.84
C GLY A 185 11.19 -7.89 13.48
N TYR A 186 10.70 -8.80 12.65
CA TYR A 186 9.28 -8.89 12.32
C TYR A 186 8.42 -9.19 13.52
N GLN A 187 7.27 -8.53 13.58
CA GLN A 187 6.28 -8.72 14.64
C GLN A 187 4.93 -9.06 14.02
N SER A 188 4.32 -10.15 14.49
CA SER A 188 2.96 -10.53 14.11
C SER A 188 1.91 -9.58 14.68
N ARG A 189 2.25 -8.91 15.78
CA ARG A 189 1.43 -7.89 16.43
C ARG A 189 2.34 -6.75 16.84
N PRO A 190 2.43 -5.67 16.02
CA PRO A 190 3.13 -4.47 16.43
C PRO A 190 2.55 -3.95 17.75
N TRP A 191 3.42 -3.50 18.66
CA TRP A 191 3.03 -3.05 20.00
C TRP A 191 2.21 -1.76 20.04
N ASN A 192 1.87 -1.20 18.91
CA ASN A 192 1.00 -0.04 18.79
C ASN A 192 -0.27 -0.42 18.02
N TYR A 193 -1.40 -0.45 18.73
CA TYR A 193 -2.67 -0.95 18.21
C TYR A 193 -3.63 0.12 17.68
N ALA A 194 -3.24 1.39 17.68
CA ALA A 194 -4.13 2.41 17.12
C ALA A 194 -4.41 2.09 15.64
N ILE A 195 -5.67 2.17 15.23
CA ILE A 195 -6.13 1.89 13.88
C ILE A 195 -6.49 3.23 13.23
N TYR A 196 -5.93 3.49 12.06
CA TYR A 196 -6.11 4.74 11.30
C TYR A 196 -6.81 4.54 9.96
N GLY A 197 -7.31 3.33 9.68
CA GLY A 197 -7.82 2.95 8.37
C GLY A 197 -6.72 2.71 7.34
N GLU A 198 -5.52 2.43 7.81
CA GLU A 198 -4.36 2.16 6.98
C GLU A 198 -4.42 0.78 6.30
N ALA A 199 -3.89 0.71 5.07
CA ALA A 199 -3.62 -0.53 4.36
C ALA A 199 -2.26 -1.12 4.75
N MET A 200 -1.33 -0.28 5.22
CA MET A 200 0.01 -0.67 5.64
C MET A 200 0.42 0.08 6.90
N ARG A 201 1.22 -0.57 7.73
CA ARG A 201 1.84 0.03 8.92
C ARG A 201 3.35 -0.13 8.89
N GLN A 202 4.07 0.97 9.15
CA GLN A 202 5.46 0.93 9.53
C GLN A 202 5.54 1.06 11.05
N TYR A 203 6.02 0.04 11.74
CA TYR A 203 6.07 -0.02 13.20
C TYR A 203 7.48 0.17 13.78
N THR A 204 8.47 0.32 12.92
CA THR A 204 9.87 0.64 13.30
C THR A 204 10.59 1.27 12.11
N SER A 205 11.54 2.17 12.40
CA SER A 205 12.56 2.63 11.45
C SER A 205 13.92 1.98 11.70
N ASN A 206 13.99 1.06 12.67
CA ASN A 206 15.21 0.37 13.06
C ASN A 206 14.95 -1.15 13.06
N GLY A 207 14.66 -1.65 11.86
CA GLY A 207 14.42 -3.07 11.62
C GLY A 207 15.74 -3.85 11.61
N TRP A 208 15.71 -5.03 12.20
CA TRP A 208 16.80 -6.00 12.11
C TRP A 208 16.28 -7.29 11.50
N ILE A 209 16.94 -7.74 10.44
CA ILE A 209 16.61 -8.97 9.73
C ILE A 209 17.86 -9.83 9.67
N SER A 210 17.71 -11.15 9.84
CA SER A 210 18.85 -12.07 9.78
C SER A 210 19.63 -11.89 8.49
N GLY A 211 20.92 -11.58 8.63
CA GLY A 211 21.82 -11.31 7.54
C GLY A 211 21.99 -9.82 7.17
N TYR A 212 21.29 -8.91 7.88
CA TYR A 212 21.36 -7.45 7.69
C TYR A 212 21.16 -6.69 8.99
#